data_ca5ced75d85dbdfa9025de4bf1aa9460
#
_entry.id   ca5ced75d85dbdfa9025de4bf1aa9460
#
_cell.length_a   1.000
_cell.length_b   1.000
_cell.length_c   1.000
_cell.angle_alpha   90.00
_cell.angle_beta   90.00
_cell.angle_gamma   90.00
#
_symmetry.space_group_name_H-M   'P 1'
#
loop_
_entity.id
_entity.type
_entity.pdbx_description
1 polymer ?
#
loop_
_entity_poly.entity_id
_entity_poly.type
_entity_poly.pdbx_seq_one_letter_code
_entity_poly.pdbx_strand_id
1 'polypeptide(L)'
;QYEALKTYLMLGNPERLEAQQVSLWMALDWQNQYPNDPDRQSRLQQHLDTLLQGAIRPAVLDEGLVMRVRNNLERVSLAGLVYGRLKREAMDGDTSEFRVTDVVGPAGEVVFVRASGAGLEEGIPGLFTYEGFYRSYQEQSRLLVERIRKEDWVLGDEHDKVGTAELQRLDQDIRRLYIADYIRYWENLLADLKITPFHDINHATQVLEVLSGPASPVLSLLEAVDHNTSLNRLPAGIQGAVSKAGEVAKDKSRLARLLGSATDADVDNPSALPGSEVERRFHSLNGLVQTRDGRPPPIDRLISQLSELYGQLAVIAEGYGRTAPGMSRDGGGLQVTLQRLHTEGARQPEPVKGWIQQLAYNAKMVSIGSARAQLNAVWTSTLRPACEQALNNRYPLVRDGHLEVTIDDFGRFFGPDGQLDRFFNEHLEPLVDTSQSTWRWYADEESGSAALSSSALQQIQRAVAIRDAFIQDGGKDPSIHYALKPVYLDAEVLRFLLDLEGQR
;
A
#
# COMPACT_ATOMS: atom_id res chain seq x y z
N GLN A 1 -19.29 -33.52 -3.68
CA GLN A 1 -20.62 -34.20 -3.74
C GLN A 1 -20.95 -34.66 -5.16
N TYR A 2 -20.76 -33.84 -6.22
CA TYR A 2 -21.02 -34.23 -7.62
C TYR A 2 -20.18 -35.45 -8.05
N GLU A 3 -18.87 -35.40 -7.87
CA GLU A 3 -17.98 -36.51 -8.23
C GLU A 3 -18.26 -37.79 -7.43
N ALA A 4 -18.63 -37.65 -6.15
CA ALA A 4 -19.02 -38.76 -5.32
C ALA A 4 -20.34 -39.43 -5.85
N LEU A 5 -21.33 -38.60 -6.23
CA LEU A 5 -22.56 -39.08 -6.83
C LEU A 5 -22.27 -39.74 -8.18
N LYS A 6 -21.46 -39.14 -9.05
CA LYS A 6 -21.04 -39.71 -10.34
C LYS A 6 -20.42 -41.10 -10.14
N THR A 7 -19.42 -41.18 -9.24
CA THR A 7 -18.74 -42.45 -8.92
C THR A 7 -19.72 -43.48 -8.36
N TYR A 8 -20.63 -43.08 -7.46
CA TYR A 8 -21.64 -43.97 -6.91
C TYR A 8 -22.59 -44.51 -7.99
N LEU A 9 -23.07 -43.64 -8.89
CA LEU A 9 -23.93 -44.02 -10.00
C LEU A 9 -23.21 -44.94 -11.02
N MET A 10 -21.90 -44.75 -11.24
CA MET A 10 -21.09 -45.63 -12.08
C MET A 10 -21.03 -47.06 -11.56
N LEU A 11 -21.03 -47.27 -10.23
CA LEU A 11 -21.04 -48.59 -9.63
C LEU A 11 -22.35 -49.34 -9.92
N GLY A 12 -23.44 -48.61 -10.13
CA GLY A 12 -24.75 -49.21 -10.50
C GLY A 12 -24.91 -49.40 -12.01
N ASN A 13 -24.07 -48.78 -12.84
CA ASN A 13 -24.16 -48.92 -14.31
C ASN A 13 -22.76 -49.19 -14.90
N PRO A 14 -22.38 -50.47 -15.07
CA PRO A 14 -21.05 -50.82 -15.59
C PRO A 14 -20.75 -50.31 -17.00
N GLU A 15 -21.71 -50.01 -17.84
CA GLU A 15 -21.53 -49.47 -19.17
C GLU A 15 -20.97 -48.01 -19.14
N ARG A 16 -21.22 -47.31 -18.02
CA ARG A 16 -20.74 -45.94 -17.80
C ARG A 16 -19.54 -45.87 -16.85
N LEU A 17 -18.99 -47.02 -16.47
CA LEU A 17 -17.92 -47.09 -15.48
C LEU A 17 -16.58 -46.64 -16.07
N GLU A 18 -16.06 -45.54 -15.51
CA GLU A 18 -14.70 -45.03 -15.80
C GLU A 18 -13.74 -45.57 -14.72
N ALA A 19 -13.04 -46.67 -15.04
CA ALA A 19 -12.17 -47.37 -14.09
C ALA A 19 -11.18 -46.48 -13.40
N GLN A 20 -10.54 -45.55 -14.17
CA GLN A 20 -9.56 -44.62 -13.66
C GLN A 20 -10.12 -43.61 -12.64
N GLN A 21 -11.35 -43.15 -12.86
CA GLN A 21 -12.02 -42.22 -11.93
C GLN A 21 -12.43 -42.93 -10.63
N VAL A 22 -12.94 -44.15 -10.72
CA VAL A 22 -13.30 -44.95 -9.53
C VAL A 22 -12.01 -45.25 -8.72
N SER A 23 -10.94 -45.64 -9.39
CA SER A 23 -9.64 -45.90 -8.76
C SER A 23 -9.11 -44.70 -8.01
N LEU A 24 -9.09 -43.50 -8.64
CA LEU A 24 -8.64 -42.26 -8.03
C LEU A 24 -9.52 -41.88 -6.80
N TRP A 25 -10.84 -42.00 -6.94
CA TRP A 25 -11.73 -41.61 -5.86
C TRP A 25 -11.57 -42.50 -4.64
N MET A 26 -11.44 -43.83 -4.84
CA MET A 26 -11.22 -44.81 -3.78
C MET A 26 -9.84 -44.61 -3.13
N ALA A 27 -8.81 -44.28 -3.91
CA ALA A 27 -7.48 -43.96 -3.36
C ALA A 27 -7.51 -42.79 -2.39
N LEU A 28 -8.22 -41.71 -2.74
CA LEU A 28 -8.41 -40.54 -1.87
C LEU A 28 -9.21 -40.88 -0.60
N ASP A 29 -10.25 -41.72 -0.71
CA ASP A 29 -11.02 -42.18 0.44
C ASP A 29 -10.15 -43.01 1.40
N TRP A 30 -9.34 -43.93 0.87
CA TRP A 30 -8.41 -44.73 1.68
C TRP A 30 -7.30 -43.93 2.32
N GLN A 31 -6.78 -42.88 1.65
CA GLN A 31 -5.84 -41.93 2.28
C GLN A 31 -6.43 -41.26 3.51
N ASN A 32 -7.71 -40.88 3.43
CA ASN A 32 -8.42 -40.28 4.55
C ASN A 32 -8.76 -41.31 5.67
N GLN A 33 -9.14 -42.55 5.29
CA GLN A 33 -9.50 -43.57 6.26
C GLN A 33 -8.30 -44.25 6.93
N TYR A 34 -7.18 -44.36 6.21
CA TYR A 34 -5.96 -45.05 6.66
C TYR A 34 -4.70 -44.20 6.47
N PRO A 35 -4.61 -42.98 7.03
CA PRO A 35 -3.55 -42.04 6.72
C PRO A 35 -2.16 -42.52 7.11
N ASN A 36 -2.05 -43.45 8.06
CA ASN A 36 -0.79 -43.96 8.57
C ASN A 36 -0.46 -45.41 8.13
N ASP A 37 -1.19 -45.97 7.15
CA ASP A 37 -1.03 -47.35 6.69
C ASP A 37 -0.90 -47.43 5.16
N PRO A 38 0.25 -47.03 4.60
CA PRO A 38 0.49 -47.03 3.15
C PRO A 38 0.48 -48.44 2.55
N ASP A 39 0.86 -49.47 3.31
CA ASP A 39 0.83 -50.87 2.85
C ASP A 39 -0.61 -51.37 2.64
N ARG A 40 -1.50 -50.95 3.50
CA ARG A 40 -2.93 -51.27 3.37
C ARG A 40 -3.54 -50.53 2.19
N GLN A 41 -3.24 -49.23 2.02
CA GLN A 41 -3.68 -48.45 0.87
C GLN A 41 -3.21 -49.08 -0.44
N SER A 42 -1.95 -49.50 -0.53
CA SER A 42 -1.38 -50.16 -1.73
C SER A 42 -2.08 -51.50 -2.04
N ARG A 43 -2.32 -52.33 -1.03
CA ARG A 43 -3.06 -53.60 -1.21
C ARG A 43 -4.49 -53.38 -1.66
N LEU A 44 -5.20 -52.43 -1.07
CA LEU A 44 -6.55 -52.07 -1.47
C LEU A 44 -6.60 -51.58 -2.92
N GLN A 45 -5.60 -50.76 -3.32
CA GLN A 45 -5.49 -50.29 -4.69
C GLN A 45 -5.27 -51.44 -5.68
N GLN A 46 -4.36 -52.38 -5.39
CA GLN A 46 -4.12 -53.55 -6.24
C GLN A 46 -5.36 -54.43 -6.40
N HIS A 47 -6.11 -54.62 -5.31
CA HIS A 47 -7.36 -55.36 -5.37
C HIS A 47 -8.40 -54.67 -6.23
N LEU A 48 -8.55 -53.36 -6.10
CA LEU A 48 -9.44 -52.54 -6.91
C LEU A 48 -9.07 -52.57 -8.38
N ASP A 49 -7.82 -52.42 -8.72
CA ASP A 49 -7.32 -52.43 -10.10
C ASP A 49 -7.61 -53.81 -10.76
N THR A 50 -7.41 -54.89 -10.00
CA THR A 50 -7.77 -56.25 -10.46
C THR A 50 -9.27 -56.41 -10.66
N LEU A 51 -10.09 -55.86 -9.77
CA LEU A 51 -11.56 -55.92 -9.86
C LEU A 51 -12.07 -55.12 -11.07
N LEU A 52 -11.49 -53.94 -11.31
CA LEU A 52 -11.85 -53.05 -12.43
C LEU A 52 -11.47 -53.62 -13.81
N GLN A 53 -10.53 -54.55 -13.89
CA GLN A 53 -10.19 -55.29 -15.12
C GLN A 53 -11.18 -56.42 -15.43
N GLY A 54 -11.99 -56.84 -14.47
CA GLY A 54 -12.98 -57.89 -14.61
C GLY A 54 -14.39 -57.41 -14.97
N ALA A 55 -15.32 -58.34 -15.17
CA ALA A 55 -16.73 -58.01 -15.32
C ALA A 55 -17.34 -57.62 -13.97
N ILE A 56 -17.64 -56.33 -13.80
CA ILE A 56 -18.23 -55.79 -12.59
C ILE A 56 -19.75 -56.06 -12.59
N ARG A 57 -20.27 -56.64 -11.52
CA ARG A 57 -21.71 -56.73 -11.31
C ARG A 57 -22.24 -55.37 -10.84
N PRO A 58 -23.39 -54.89 -11.42
CA PRO A 58 -24.00 -53.66 -10.97
C PRO A 58 -24.28 -53.67 -9.46
N ALA A 59 -23.88 -52.63 -8.77
CA ALA A 59 -24.24 -52.44 -7.38
C ALA A 59 -25.72 -52.01 -7.28
N VAL A 60 -26.43 -52.47 -6.25
CA VAL A 60 -27.77 -51.95 -5.93
C VAL A 60 -27.62 -50.58 -5.30
N LEU A 61 -28.16 -49.56 -5.97
CA LEU A 61 -28.09 -48.18 -5.51
C LEU A 61 -29.26 -47.85 -4.58
N ASP A 62 -28.99 -47.01 -3.57
CA ASP A 62 -30.04 -46.38 -2.75
C ASP A 62 -30.61 -45.18 -3.52
N GLU A 63 -31.77 -45.37 -4.16
CA GLU A 63 -32.48 -44.34 -4.91
C GLU A 63 -32.82 -43.11 -4.03
N GLY A 64 -33.14 -43.34 -2.76
CA GLY A 64 -33.44 -42.28 -1.82
C GLY A 64 -32.19 -41.40 -1.52
N LEU A 65 -31.01 -42.03 -1.41
CA LEU A 65 -29.74 -41.30 -1.29
C LEU A 65 -29.46 -40.51 -2.56
N VAL A 66 -29.60 -41.12 -3.73
CA VAL A 66 -29.41 -40.48 -5.04
C VAL A 66 -30.29 -39.23 -5.15
N MET A 67 -31.60 -39.35 -4.86
CA MET A 67 -32.53 -38.23 -4.90
C MET A 67 -32.15 -37.12 -3.91
N ARG A 68 -31.80 -37.47 -2.67
CA ARG A 68 -31.36 -36.45 -1.69
C ARG A 68 -30.11 -35.68 -2.16
N VAL A 69 -29.15 -36.40 -2.73
CA VAL A 69 -27.90 -35.74 -3.23
C VAL A 69 -28.19 -34.88 -4.46
N ARG A 70 -29.03 -35.35 -5.40
CA ARG A 70 -29.48 -34.56 -6.55
C ARG A 70 -30.19 -33.29 -6.10
N ASN A 71 -31.14 -33.34 -5.20
CA ASN A 71 -31.86 -32.19 -4.66
C ASN A 71 -30.92 -31.19 -3.93
N ASN A 72 -29.83 -31.69 -3.32
CA ASN A 72 -28.82 -30.81 -2.73
C ASN A 72 -27.94 -30.15 -3.80
N LEU A 73 -27.63 -30.86 -4.89
CA LEU A 73 -26.87 -30.35 -6.02
C LEU A 73 -27.68 -29.33 -6.84
N GLU A 74 -29.01 -29.51 -6.96
CA GLU A 74 -29.90 -28.52 -7.62
C GLU A 74 -29.91 -27.14 -6.93
N ARG A 75 -29.63 -27.09 -5.62
CA ARG A 75 -29.50 -25.82 -4.88
C ARG A 75 -28.23 -25.07 -5.21
N VAL A 76 -27.22 -25.74 -5.77
CA VAL A 76 -25.97 -25.14 -6.23
C VAL A 76 -26.11 -25.03 -7.75
N SER A 77 -25.93 -23.79 -8.27
CA SER A 77 -26.04 -23.63 -9.72
C SER A 77 -25.03 -24.51 -10.45
N LEU A 78 -25.44 -25.11 -11.56
CA LEU A 78 -24.58 -25.95 -12.40
C LEU A 78 -23.29 -25.16 -12.77
N ALA A 79 -23.42 -23.87 -13.07
CA ALA A 79 -22.29 -22.97 -13.31
C ALA A 79 -21.31 -22.93 -12.14
N GLY A 80 -21.80 -22.90 -10.89
CA GLY A 80 -20.95 -22.92 -9.70
C GLY A 80 -20.19 -24.23 -9.52
N LEU A 81 -20.82 -25.37 -9.85
CA LEU A 81 -20.16 -26.70 -9.81
C LEU A 81 -19.04 -26.78 -10.86
N VAL A 82 -19.36 -26.40 -12.10
CA VAL A 82 -18.41 -26.40 -13.22
C VAL A 82 -17.24 -25.49 -12.94
N TYR A 83 -17.53 -24.27 -12.51
CA TYR A 83 -16.50 -23.29 -12.19
C TYR A 83 -15.62 -23.75 -11.01
N GLY A 84 -16.20 -24.34 -9.97
CA GLY A 84 -15.45 -24.90 -8.84
C GLY A 84 -14.52 -26.04 -9.26
N ARG A 85 -14.91 -26.87 -10.25
CA ARG A 85 -14.07 -27.91 -10.82
C ARG A 85 -12.94 -27.32 -11.65
N LEU A 86 -13.25 -26.39 -12.55
CA LEU A 86 -12.26 -25.65 -13.35
C LEU A 86 -11.19 -25.01 -12.48
N LYS A 87 -11.61 -24.35 -11.39
CA LYS A 87 -10.69 -23.69 -10.46
C LYS A 87 -9.73 -24.69 -9.79
N ARG A 88 -10.20 -25.88 -9.40
CA ARG A 88 -9.34 -26.93 -8.82
C ARG A 88 -8.35 -27.48 -9.85
N GLU A 89 -8.86 -27.89 -11.03
CA GLU A 89 -8.02 -28.44 -12.10
C GLU A 89 -6.95 -27.44 -12.57
N ALA A 90 -7.27 -26.14 -12.59
CA ALA A 90 -6.32 -25.09 -12.96
C ALA A 90 -5.31 -24.74 -11.85
N MET A 91 -5.69 -24.90 -10.56
CA MET A 91 -4.75 -24.72 -9.45
C MET A 91 -3.70 -25.84 -9.37
N ASP A 92 -4.05 -27.05 -9.84
CA ASP A 92 -3.13 -28.19 -9.94
C ASP A 92 -2.29 -28.15 -11.24
N GLY A 93 -2.56 -27.18 -12.13
CA GLY A 93 -1.95 -27.04 -13.44
C GLY A 93 -0.66 -26.20 -13.43
N ASP A 94 0.04 -26.19 -14.58
CA ASP A 94 1.36 -25.59 -14.81
C ASP A 94 1.31 -24.05 -15.08
N THR A 95 0.28 -23.33 -14.66
CA THR A 95 0.20 -21.87 -14.81
C THR A 95 0.91 -21.18 -13.66
N SER A 96 1.96 -20.40 -13.98
CA SER A 96 2.73 -19.64 -12.99
C SER A 96 1.86 -18.63 -12.27
N GLU A 97 1.97 -18.58 -10.96
CA GLU A 97 1.38 -17.53 -10.15
C GLU A 97 1.98 -16.16 -10.52
N PHE A 98 1.19 -15.12 -10.44
CA PHE A 98 1.70 -13.75 -10.45
C PHE A 98 2.17 -13.39 -9.04
N ARG A 99 3.44 -13.06 -8.87
CA ARG A 99 4.03 -12.61 -7.60
C ARG A 99 4.52 -11.18 -7.74
N VAL A 100 4.29 -10.38 -6.70
CA VAL A 100 4.77 -8.99 -6.67
C VAL A 100 6.29 -8.95 -6.77
N THR A 101 6.98 -9.83 -6.05
CA THR A 101 8.45 -9.97 -6.05
C THR A 101 9.05 -10.18 -7.44
N ASP A 102 8.38 -10.95 -8.30
CA ASP A 102 8.87 -11.25 -9.65
C ASP A 102 8.90 -10.01 -10.56
N VAL A 103 8.05 -9.03 -10.25
CA VAL A 103 7.85 -7.82 -11.05
C VAL A 103 8.67 -6.64 -10.51
N VAL A 104 8.63 -6.44 -9.19
CA VAL A 104 9.28 -5.29 -8.55
C VAL A 104 10.74 -5.56 -8.17
N GLY A 105 11.16 -6.83 -8.20
CA GLY A 105 12.50 -7.27 -7.83
C GLY A 105 12.85 -6.98 -6.36
N PRO A 106 14.12 -7.16 -5.95
CA PRO A 106 14.57 -6.96 -4.57
C PRO A 106 14.35 -5.52 -4.05
N ALA A 107 14.40 -4.54 -4.94
CA ALA A 107 14.14 -3.14 -4.58
C ALA A 107 12.68 -2.91 -4.16
N GLY A 108 11.76 -3.74 -4.62
CA GLY A 108 10.36 -3.65 -4.26
C GLY A 108 10.07 -4.00 -2.80
N GLU A 109 10.86 -4.86 -2.18
CA GLU A 109 10.73 -5.23 -0.76
C GLU A 109 11.04 -4.06 0.19
N VAL A 110 11.85 -3.11 -0.27
CA VAL A 110 12.13 -1.87 0.47
C VAL A 110 10.92 -0.92 0.41
N VAL A 111 10.17 -0.96 -0.69
CA VAL A 111 9.12 0.01 -1.01
C VAL A 111 7.75 -0.47 -0.56
N PHE A 112 7.44 -1.76 -0.71
CA PHE A 112 6.12 -2.30 -0.48
C PHE A 112 6.07 -3.23 0.74
N VAL A 113 4.95 -3.13 1.45
CA VAL A 113 4.54 -4.08 2.49
C VAL A 113 3.07 -4.43 2.29
N ARG A 114 2.64 -5.57 2.82
CA ARG A 114 1.22 -5.94 2.84
C ARG A 114 0.60 -5.59 4.18
N ALA A 115 -0.56 -4.93 4.15
CA ALA A 115 -1.29 -4.56 5.36
C ALA A 115 -1.76 -5.78 6.16
N SER A 116 -2.00 -6.90 5.47
CA SER A 116 -2.35 -8.20 6.09
C SER A 116 -1.18 -8.84 6.84
N GLY A 117 0.07 -8.41 6.60
CA GLY A 117 1.29 -9.06 7.10
C GLY A 117 1.73 -10.27 6.29
N ALA A 118 1.04 -10.60 5.19
CA ALA A 118 1.48 -11.62 4.23
C ALA A 118 2.77 -11.21 3.53
N GLY A 119 3.54 -12.17 3.01
CA GLY A 119 4.72 -11.86 2.22
C GLY A 119 4.37 -11.34 0.81
N LEU A 120 5.30 -10.66 0.16
CA LEU A 120 5.13 -10.19 -1.23
C LEU A 120 5.22 -11.34 -2.24
N GLU A 121 5.73 -12.49 -1.84
CA GLU A 121 5.77 -13.73 -2.61
C GLU A 121 4.41 -14.44 -2.71
N GLU A 122 3.48 -14.16 -1.79
CA GLU A 122 2.11 -14.66 -1.90
C GLU A 122 1.38 -13.91 -3.03
N GLY A 123 1.11 -14.62 -4.10
CA GLY A 123 0.66 -14.04 -5.36
C GLY A 123 -0.81 -14.30 -5.70
N ILE A 124 -1.12 -14.00 -6.96
CA ILE A 124 -2.41 -14.32 -7.58
C ILE A 124 -2.24 -15.65 -8.32
N PRO A 125 -3.15 -16.63 -8.13
CA PRO A 125 -3.09 -17.89 -8.86
C PRO A 125 -3.03 -17.68 -10.38
N GLY A 126 -2.20 -18.46 -11.07
CA GLY A 126 -1.95 -18.31 -12.50
C GLY A 126 -3.20 -18.31 -13.38
N LEU A 127 -4.27 -18.98 -12.96
CA LEU A 127 -5.59 -18.92 -13.61
C LEU A 127 -6.12 -17.49 -13.79
N PHE A 128 -5.79 -16.58 -12.86
CA PHE A 128 -6.25 -15.17 -12.85
C PHE A 128 -5.18 -14.20 -13.35
N THR A 129 -4.36 -14.65 -14.27
CA THR A 129 -3.39 -13.84 -15.03
C THR A 129 -3.83 -13.72 -16.48
N TYR A 130 -3.22 -12.81 -17.23
CA TYR A 130 -3.44 -12.68 -18.68
C TYR A 130 -3.21 -14.02 -19.42
N GLU A 131 -2.12 -14.70 -19.11
CA GLU A 131 -1.84 -16.01 -19.71
C GLU A 131 -2.82 -17.09 -19.27
N GLY A 132 -3.20 -17.08 -17.99
CA GLY A 132 -4.21 -17.99 -17.45
C GLY A 132 -5.57 -17.84 -18.11
N PHE A 133 -5.95 -16.59 -18.43
CA PHE A 133 -7.19 -16.33 -19.18
C PHE A 133 -7.15 -16.95 -20.57
N TYR A 134 -6.11 -16.70 -21.35
CA TYR A 134 -6.04 -17.13 -22.75
C TYR A 134 -5.65 -18.59 -22.92
N ARG A 135 -4.78 -19.16 -22.08
CA ARG A 135 -4.29 -20.53 -22.23
C ARG A 135 -5.09 -21.57 -21.44
N SER A 136 -5.54 -21.19 -20.24
CA SER A 136 -6.16 -22.16 -19.33
C SER A 136 -7.67 -22.01 -19.28
N TYR A 137 -8.19 -20.83 -18.95
CA TYR A 137 -9.61 -20.63 -18.75
C TYR A 137 -10.43 -20.89 -20.04
N GLN A 138 -10.06 -20.27 -21.16
CA GLN A 138 -10.83 -20.38 -22.39
C GLN A 138 -10.87 -21.81 -22.97
N GLU A 139 -9.76 -22.54 -22.85
CA GLU A 139 -9.70 -23.92 -23.33
C GLU A 139 -10.41 -24.89 -22.40
N GLN A 140 -10.12 -24.81 -21.09
CA GLN A 140 -10.67 -25.72 -20.10
C GLN A 140 -12.18 -25.50 -19.87
N SER A 141 -12.68 -24.26 -19.88
CA SER A 141 -14.11 -23.98 -19.71
C SER A 141 -14.93 -24.67 -20.78
N ARG A 142 -14.49 -24.58 -22.04
CA ARG A 142 -15.19 -25.22 -23.17
C ARG A 142 -15.18 -26.76 -23.03
N LEU A 143 -14.01 -27.34 -22.76
CA LEU A 143 -13.89 -28.79 -22.59
C LEU A 143 -14.76 -29.29 -21.43
N LEU A 144 -14.83 -28.51 -20.37
CA LEU A 144 -15.60 -28.87 -19.18
C LEU A 144 -17.11 -28.79 -19.42
N VAL A 145 -17.59 -27.76 -20.12
CA VAL A 145 -19.02 -27.65 -20.53
C VAL A 145 -19.41 -28.82 -21.43
N GLU A 146 -18.55 -29.21 -22.41
CA GLU A 146 -18.81 -30.38 -23.25
C GLU A 146 -18.82 -31.70 -22.45
N ARG A 147 -17.94 -31.83 -21.45
CA ARG A 147 -17.88 -33.00 -20.57
C ARG A 147 -19.16 -33.12 -19.74
N ILE A 148 -19.61 -32.03 -19.12
CA ILE A 148 -20.81 -32.00 -18.30
C ILE A 148 -22.03 -32.34 -19.14
N ARG A 149 -22.10 -31.88 -20.39
CA ARG A 149 -23.17 -32.31 -21.31
C ARG A 149 -23.22 -33.84 -21.50
N LYS A 150 -22.05 -34.50 -21.53
CA LYS A 150 -21.99 -35.99 -21.62
C LYS A 150 -22.32 -36.68 -20.29
N GLU A 151 -22.26 -35.97 -19.20
CA GLU A 151 -22.51 -36.45 -17.84
C GLU A 151 -23.91 -36.07 -17.30
N ASP A 152 -24.88 -35.64 -18.16
CA ASP A 152 -26.25 -35.24 -17.79
C ASP A 152 -26.96 -36.28 -16.93
N TRP A 153 -26.68 -37.55 -17.20
CA TRP A 153 -27.25 -38.69 -16.46
C TRP A 153 -26.97 -38.68 -14.96
N VAL A 154 -25.93 -37.95 -14.51
CA VAL A 154 -25.62 -37.84 -13.07
C VAL A 154 -26.67 -37.00 -12.36
N LEU A 155 -27.18 -35.97 -12.97
CA LEU A 155 -28.18 -35.06 -12.40
C LEU A 155 -29.61 -35.54 -12.58
N GLY A 156 -29.87 -36.50 -13.51
CA GLY A 156 -31.17 -37.08 -13.77
C GLY A 156 -31.78 -36.73 -15.13
N ASP A 157 -32.77 -37.54 -15.56
CA ASP A 157 -33.32 -37.48 -16.91
C ASP A 157 -34.15 -36.22 -17.24
N GLU A 158 -34.47 -35.38 -16.25
CA GLU A 158 -35.18 -34.13 -16.49
C GLU A 158 -34.30 -33.05 -17.24
N HIS A 159 -33.00 -33.30 -17.31
CA HIS A 159 -32.03 -32.42 -17.99
C HIS A 159 -31.72 -32.90 -19.43
N ASP A 160 -32.45 -33.90 -19.97
CA ASP A 160 -32.18 -34.58 -21.24
C ASP A 160 -32.32 -33.72 -22.51
N LYS A 161 -32.48 -32.39 -22.35
CA LYS A 161 -32.51 -31.41 -23.45
C LYS A 161 -31.81 -30.10 -23.07
N VAL A 162 -30.54 -30.15 -22.67
CA VAL A 162 -29.78 -28.92 -22.60
C VAL A 162 -29.62 -28.39 -24.04
N GLY A 163 -30.53 -27.51 -24.43
CA GLY A 163 -30.51 -26.87 -25.75
C GLY A 163 -29.30 -25.94 -25.89
N THR A 164 -28.94 -25.58 -27.12
CA THR A 164 -27.86 -24.66 -27.40
C THR A 164 -27.98 -23.35 -26.60
N ALA A 165 -29.20 -22.87 -26.35
CA ALA A 165 -29.46 -21.68 -25.53
C ALA A 165 -29.11 -21.85 -24.05
N GLU A 166 -29.32 -23.04 -23.47
CA GLU A 166 -28.96 -23.31 -22.07
C GLU A 166 -27.47 -23.50 -21.90
N LEU A 167 -26.80 -24.14 -22.86
CA LEU A 167 -25.30 -24.19 -22.86
C LEU A 167 -24.69 -22.83 -22.97
N GLN A 168 -25.25 -21.92 -23.76
CA GLN A 168 -24.81 -20.54 -23.85
C GLN A 168 -25.00 -19.78 -22.53
N ARG A 169 -26.13 -19.98 -21.84
CA ARG A 169 -26.36 -19.41 -20.50
C ARG A 169 -25.39 -19.96 -19.48
N LEU A 170 -25.14 -21.26 -19.49
CA LEU A 170 -24.17 -21.92 -18.62
C LEU A 170 -22.76 -21.32 -18.83
N ASP A 171 -22.32 -21.18 -20.07
CA ASP A 171 -21.02 -20.57 -20.40
C ASP A 171 -20.96 -19.11 -19.90
N GLN A 172 -22.01 -18.31 -20.09
CA GLN A 172 -22.10 -16.94 -19.60
C GLN A 172 -22.04 -16.88 -18.06
N ASP A 173 -22.72 -17.80 -17.36
CA ASP A 173 -22.72 -17.83 -15.91
C ASP A 173 -21.36 -18.25 -15.34
N ILE A 174 -20.69 -19.22 -15.96
CA ILE A 174 -19.31 -19.63 -15.61
C ILE A 174 -18.37 -18.45 -15.81
N ARG A 175 -18.48 -17.78 -16.94
CA ARG A 175 -17.68 -16.58 -17.26
C ARG A 175 -17.88 -15.49 -16.22
N ARG A 176 -19.13 -15.22 -15.83
CA ARG A 176 -19.43 -14.21 -14.80
C ARG A 176 -18.77 -14.55 -13.46
N LEU A 177 -18.79 -15.81 -13.04
CA LEU A 177 -18.12 -16.25 -11.82
C LEU A 177 -16.60 -16.11 -11.92
N TYR A 178 -16.01 -16.48 -13.05
CA TYR A 178 -14.58 -16.35 -13.28
C TYR A 178 -14.14 -14.89 -13.28
N ILE A 179 -14.82 -14.01 -14.01
CA ILE A 179 -14.52 -12.59 -14.06
C ILE A 179 -14.66 -11.92 -12.69
N ALA A 180 -15.68 -12.30 -11.91
CA ALA A 180 -15.85 -11.80 -10.55
C ALA A 180 -14.68 -12.20 -9.64
N ASP A 181 -14.22 -13.45 -9.71
CA ASP A 181 -13.04 -13.90 -8.96
C ASP A 181 -11.77 -13.21 -9.46
N TYR A 182 -11.59 -13.05 -10.79
CA TYR A 182 -10.45 -12.34 -11.38
C TYR A 182 -10.32 -10.94 -10.81
N ILE A 183 -11.38 -10.15 -10.87
CA ILE A 183 -11.43 -8.78 -10.34
C ILE A 183 -11.11 -8.79 -8.84
N ARG A 184 -11.72 -9.70 -8.08
CA ARG A 184 -11.54 -9.80 -6.64
C ARG A 184 -10.08 -10.10 -6.24
N TYR A 185 -9.39 -11.01 -6.93
CA TYR A 185 -7.99 -11.33 -6.64
C TYR A 185 -7.10 -10.11 -6.84
N TRP A 186 -7.26 -9.40 -7.95
CA TRP A 186 -6.48 -8.20 -8.24
C TRP A 186 -6.81 -7.04 -7.30
N GLU A 187 -8.08 -6.80 -7.01
CA GLU A 187 -8.49 -5.76 -6.05
C GLU A 187 -7.96 -6.04 -4.64
N ASN A 188 -8.04 -7.28 -4.19
CA ASN A 188 -7.54 -7.67 -2.87
C ASN A 188 -6.02 -7.47 -2.76
N LEU A 189 -5.25 -7.91 -3.76
CA LEU A 189 -3.81 -7.70 -3.79
C LEU A 189 -3.46 -6.21 -3.74
N LEU A 190 -4.07 -5.42 -4.61
CA LEU A 190 -3.80 -3.98 -4.71
C LEU A 190 -4.25 -3.20 -3.46
N ALA A 191 -5.35 -3.57 -2.85
CA ALA A 191 -5.83 -2.95 -1.61
C ALA A 191 -4.94 -3.29 -0.40
N ASP A 192 -4.32 -4.47 -0.42
CA ASP A 192 -3.44 -4.94 0.65
C ASP A 192 -2.02 -4.36 0.56
N LEU A 193 -1.57 -3.97 -0.63
CA LEU A 193 -0.26 -3.34 -0.83
C LEU A 193 -0.23 -1.91 -0.27
N LYS A 194 0.81 -1.60 0.51
CA LYS A 194 1.07 -0.30 1.11
C LYS A 194 2.53 0.10 0.88
N ILE A 195 2.79 1.40 0.89
CA ILE A 195 4.16 1.89 0.94
C ILE A 195 4.72 1.67 2.34
N THR A 196 5.95 1.22 2.43
CA THR A 196 6.66 1.00 3.69
C THR A 196 6.66 2.27 4.53
N PRO A 197 6.25 2.22 5.81
CA PRO A 197 6.31 3.37 6.70
C PRO A 197 7.75 3.85 6.91
N PHE A 198 7.98 5.16 6.92
CA PHE A 198 9.30 5.72 7.18
C PHE A 198 9.61 5.70 8.68
N HIS A 199 10.78 5.20 9.05
CA HIS A 199 11.25 5.18 10.44
C HIS A 199 11.97 6.46 10.81
N ASP A 200 12.78 6.97 9.90
CA ASP A 200 13.56 8.18 10.01
C ASP A 200 13.81 8.80 8.63
N ILE A 201 14.52 9.91 8.59
CA ILE A 201 14.78 10.66 7.36
C ILE A 201 15.69 9.91 6.39
N ASN A 202 16.67 9.12 6.89
CA ASN A 202 17.58 8.36 6.04
C ASN A 202 16.83 7.19 5.38
N HIS A 203 15.97 6.51 6.13
CA HIS A 203 15.09 5.48 5.57
C HIS A 203 14.11 6.07 4.54
N ALA A 204 13.55 7.26 4.82
CA ALA A 204 12.69 7.95 3.86
C ALA A 204 13.41 8.28 2.55
N THR A 205 14.66 8.78 2.63
CA THR A 205 15.47 9.05 1.43
C THR A 205 15.79 7.78 0.66
N GLN A 206 16.13 6.69 1.33
CA GLN A 206 16.38 5.39 0.69
C GLN A 206 15.14 4.86 -0.07
N VAL A 207 13.97 4.88 0.56
CA VAL A 207 12.72 4.44 -0.08
C VAL A 207 12.36 5.33 -1.27
N LEU A 208 12.51 6.66 -1.12
CA LEU A 208 12.21 7.61 -2.19
C LEU A 208 13.20 7.54 -3.36
N GLU A 209 14.47 7.26 -3.10
CA GLU A 209 15.48 7.01 -4.14
C GLU A 209 15.06 5.85 -5.04
N VAL A 210 14.62 4.73 -4.44
CA VAL A 210 14.13 3.58 -5.17
C VAL A 210 12.84 3.89 -5.92
N LEU A 211 11.90 4.59 -5.28
CA LEU A 211 10.61 4.96 -5.89
C LEU A 211 10.74 5.90 -7.08
N SER A 212 11.68 6.86 -7.02
CA SER A 212 11.89 7.88 -8.05
C SER A 212 12.91 7.48 -9.11
N GLY A 213 13.56 6.33 -8.94
CA GLY A 213 14.55 5.80 -9.87
C GLY A 213 13.94 5.35 -11.22
N PRO A 214 14.79 5.15 -12.24
CA PRO A 214 14.34 4.74 -13.58
C PRO A 214 13.68 3.36 -13.61
N ALA A 215 14.00 2.51 -12.64
CA ALA A 215 13.36 1.20 -12.43
C ALA A 215 12.42 1.25 -11.22
N SER A 216 11.54 2.24 -11.18
CA SER A 216 10.58 2.42 -10.09
C SER A 216 9.72 1.18 -9.89
N PRO A 217 9.71 0.57 -8.68
CA PRO A 217 8.86 -0.58 -8.39
C PRO A 217 7.36 -0.30 -8.55
N VAL A 218 6.94 0.95 -8.33
CA VAL A 218 5.55 1.36 -8.58
C VAL A 218 5.22 1.33 -10.07
N LEU A 219 6.13 1.81 -10.92
CA LEU A 219 5.94 1.75 -12.37
C LEU A 219 5.86 0.29 -12.83
N SER A 220 6.84 -0.53 -12.45
CA SER A 220 6.87 -1.96 -12.83
C SER A 220 5.62 -2.70 -12.38
N LEU A 221 5.15 -2.45 -11.16
CA LEU A 221 3.92 -3.04 -10.64
C LEU A 221 2.68 -2.61 -11.45
N LEU A 222 2.54 -1.31 -11.74
CA LEU A 222 1.40 -0.79 -12.49
C LEU A 222 1.40 -1.26 -13.95
N GLU A 223 2.57 -1.39 -14.58
CA GLU A 223 2.71 -1.99 -15.93
C GLU A 223 2.30 -3.46 -15.94
N ALA A 224 2.67 -4.22 -14.90
CA ALA A 224 2.25 -5.61 -14.76
C ALA A 224 0.75 -5.73 -14.48
N VAL A 225 0.16 -4.81 -13.71
CA VAL A 225 -1.29 -4.72 -13.52
C VAL A 225 -1.98 -4.42 -14.85
N ASP A 226 -1.52 -3.43 -15.61
CA ASP A 226 -2.06 -3.12 -16.95
C ASP A 226 -1.98 -4.33 -17.87
N HIS A 227 -0.84 -5.01 -17.91
CA HIS A 227 -0.70 -6.22 -18.73
C HIS A 227 -1.72 -7.29 -18.36
N ASN A 228 -1.88 -7.58 -17.08
CA ASN A 228 -2.77 -8.65 -16.63
C ASN A 228 -4.25 -8.27 -16.63
N THR A 229 -4.60 -7.00 -16.52
CA THR A 229 -6.02 -6.56 -16.46
C THR A 229 -6.56 -6.01 -17.77
N SER A 230 -5.73 -5.87 -18.82
CA SER A 230 -6.12 -5.49 -20.18
C SER A 230 -6.42 -6.72 -21.04
N LEU A 231 -7.43 -7.52 -20.64
CA LEU A 231 -7.77 -8.80 -21.28
C LEU A 231 -8.38 -8.67 -22.70
N ASN A 232 -8.68 -7.48 -23.16
CA ASN A 232 -9.11 -7.22 -24.54
C ASN A 232 -7.93 -7.10 -25.53
N ARG A 233 -6.69 -7.01 -25.04
CA ARG A 233 -5.48 -7.04 -25.87
C ARG A 233 -5.21 -8.48 -26.29
N LEU A 234 -5.44 -8.78 -27.56
CA LEU A 234 -5.20 -10.11 -28.11
C LEU A 234 -3.69 -10.47 -28.07
N PRO A 235 -3.31 -11.72 -27.76
CA PRO A 235 -1.93 -12.18 -27.85
C PRO A 235 -1.30 -11.89 -29.21
N ALA A 236 -0.02 -11.55 -29.24
CA ALA A 236 0.69 -11.09 -30.46
C ALA A 236 0.57 -12.08 -31.64
N GLY A 237 0.52 -13.40 -31.35
CA GLY A 237 0.31 -14.42 -32.39
C GLY A 237 -1.08 -14.37 -33.05
N ILE A 238 -2.08 -13.85 -32.32
CA ILE A 238 -3.46 -13.71 -32.81
C ILE A 238 -3.64 -12.35 -33.51
N GLN A 239 -2.99 -11.28 -33.01
CA GLN A 239 -3.01 -9.96 -33.64
C GLN A 239 -2.46 -10.01 -35.09
N GLY A 240 -1.38 -10.75 -35.31
CA GLY A 240 -0.81 -10.97 -36.64
C GLY A 240 -1.74 -11.73 -37.58
N ALA A 241 -2.58 -12.61 -37.08
CA ALA A 241 -3.60 -13.32 -37.83
C ALA A 241 -4.81 -12.42 -38.16
N VAL A 242 -5.23 -11.56 -37.19
CA VAL A 242 -6.35 -10.61 -37.41
C VAL A 242 -5.99 -9.52 -38.40
N SER A 243 -4.79 -8.94 -38.33
CA SER A 243 -4.34 -7.90 -39.26
C SER A 243 -4.16 -8.43 -40.70
N LYS A 244 -3.87 -9.72 -40.87
CA LYS A 244 -3.84 -10.39 -42.19
C LYS A 244 -5.21 -10.91 -42.63
N ALA A 245 -6.17 -11.09 -41.73
CA ALA A 245 -7.50 -11.66 -41.99
C ALA A 245 -8.48 -10.68 -42.65
N GLY A 246 -8.06 -9.45 -42.91
CA GLY A 246 -8.84 -8.55 -43.80
C GLY A 246 -9.12 -9.14 -45.19
N GLU A 247 -8.42 -10.23 -45.55
CA GLU A 247 -8.57 -10.89 -46.88
C GLU A 247 -9.14 -12.33 -46.82
N VAL A 248 -9.27 -12.99 -45.65
CA VAL A 248 -9.70 -14.41 -45.64
C VAL A 248 -10.71 -14.72 -44.51
N ALA A 249 -11.98 -14.93 -44.91
CA ALA A 249 -13.10 -15.28 -44.03
C ALA A 249 -12.92 -16.53 -43.13
N LYS A 250 -11.93 -17.38 -43.39
CA LYS A 250 -11.63 -18.59 -42.60
C LYS A 250 -10.97 -18.30 -41.28
N ASP A 251 -10.27 -17.15 -41.12
CA ASP A 251 -9.57 -16.83 -39.88
C ASP A 251 -10.48 -16.13 -38.86
N LYS A 252 -11.56 -15.47 -39.28
CA LYS A 252 -12.59 -14.93 -38.38
C LYS A 252 -13.27 -16.05 -37.55
N SER A 253 -13.52 -17.21 -38.18
CA SER A 253 -14.10 -18.37 -37.50
C SER A 253 -13.13 -19.01 -36.48
N ARG A 254 -11.83 -18.83 -36.68
CA ARG A 254 -10.77 -19.29 -35.74
C ARG A 254 -10.66 -18.34 -34.53
N LEU A 255 -10.82 -17.05 -34.80
CA LEU A 255 -10.89 -16.02 -33.77
C LEU A 255 -12.13 -16.15 -32.92
N ALA A 256 -13.32 -16.34 -33.52
CA ALA A 256 -14.56 -16.59 -32.82
C ALA A 256 -14.52 -17.89 -31.99
N ARG A 257 -13.79 -18.91 -32.48
CA ARG A 257 -13.54 -20.16 -31.70
C ARG A 257 -12.61 -19.96 -30.52
N LEU A 258 -11.62 -19.06 -30.61
CA LEU A 258 -10.69 -18.71 -29.52
C LEU A 258 -11.33 -17.77 -28.49
N LEU A 259 -12.26 -16.92 -28.91
CA LEU A 259 -12.94 -15.97 -28.05
C LEU A 259 -14.21 -16.56 -27.37
N GLY A 260 -14.49 -17.86 -27.58
CA GLY A 260 -15.71 -18.46 -27.08
C GLY A 260 -16.93 -17.80 -27.74
N SER A 261 -18.12 -17.97 -27.42
CA SER A 261 -19.38 -17.51 -28.02
C SER A 261 -19.48 -16.07 -28.57
N ALA A 262 -18.34 -15.40 -28.85
CA ALA A 262 -18.34 -14.10 -29.51
C ALA A 262 -18.83 -14.25 -30.96
N THR A 263 -19.86 -13.50 -31.34
CA THR A 263 -20.38 -13.45 -32.72
C THR A 263 -19.46 -12.59 -33.59
N ASP A 264 -19.55 -12.74 -34.94
CA ASP A 264 -18.78 -11.89 -35.87
C ASP A 264 -19.01 -10.38 -35.63
N ALA A 265 -20.15 -10.01 -35.05
CA ALA A 265 -20.48 -8.62 -34.67
C ALA A 265 -19.75 -8.16 -33.41
N ASP A 266 -19.31 -9.08 -32.54
CA ASP A 266 -18.63 -8.75 -31.29
C ASP A 266 -17.15 -8.47 -31.50
N VAL A 267 -16.56 -8.96 -32.59
CA VAL A 267 -15.13 -8.73 -32.92
C VAL A 267 -14.87 -7.26 -33.28
N ASP A 268 -15.85 -6.58 -33.84
CA ASP A 268 -15.77 -5.15 -34.20
C ASP A 268 -16.12 -4.23 -33.01
N ASN A 269 -16.62 -4.79 -31.89
CA ASN A 269 -16.95 -4.05 -30.69
C ASN A 269 -16.05 -4.47 -29.50
N PRO A 270 -14.99 -3.71 -29.17
CA PRO A 270 -14.08 -4.03 -28.08
C PRO A 270 -14.78 -4.23 -26.73
N SER A 271 -15.92 -3.58 -26.52
CA SER A 271 -16.71 -3.70 -25.28
C SER A 271 -17.45 -5.04 -25.14
N ALA A 272 -17.60 -5.78 -26.22
CA ALA A 272 -18.27 -7.10 -26.24
C ALA A 272 -17.27 -8.25 -26.10
N LEU A 273 -15.96 -7.97 -26.18
CA LEU A 273 -14.93 -9.01 -26.03
C LEU A 273 -14.93 -9.62 -24.62
N PRO A 274 -14.69 -10.95 -24.52
CA PRO A 274 -14.49 -11.59 -23.22
C PRO A 274 -13.38 -10.90 -22.44
N GLY A 275 -13.62 -10.58 -21.15
CA GLY A 275 -12.64 -9.88 -20.32
C GLY A 275 -12.73 -8.34 -20.35
N SER A 276 -13.58 -7.75 -21.21
CA SER A 276 -13.81 -6.29 -21.25
C SER A 276 -14.31 -5.73 -19.89
N GLU A 277 -14.93 -6.56 -19.08
CA GLU A 277 -15.39 -6.20 -17.72
C GLU A 277 -14.21 -5.96 -16.77
N VAL A 278 -13.16 -6.79 -16.87
CA VAL A 278 -11.92 -6.60 -16.11
C VAL A 278 -11.25 -5.30 -16.53
N GLU A 279 -11.08 -5.08 -17.84
CA GLU A 279 -10.48 -3.85 -18.33
C GLU A 279 -11.25 -2.60 -17.89
N ARG A 280 -12.58 -2.59 -18.00
CA ARG A 280 -13.40 -1.47 -17.53
C ARG A 280 -13.20 -1.19 -16.05
N ARG A 281 -13.04 -2.24 -15.24
CA ARG A 281 -12.82 -2.10 -13.79
C ARG A 281 -11.48 -1.44 -13.48
N PHE A 282 -10.42 -1.81 -14.20
CA PHE A 282 -9.07 -1.31 -13.99
C PHE A 282 -8.67 -0.18 -14.95
N HIS A 283 -9.58 0.29 -15.82
CA HIS A 283 -9.31 1.29 -16.86
C HIS A 283 -8.60 2.54 -16.33
N SER A 284 -9.04 3.07 -15.18
CA SER A 284 -8.46 4.28 -14.58
C SER A 284 -7.03 4.05 -14.13
N LEU A 285 -6.75 2.86 -13.56
CA LEU A 285 -5.44 2.48 -13.06
C LEU A 285 -4.48 2.21 -14.22
N ASN A 286 -4.93 1.43 -15.22
CA ASN A 286 -4.17 1.11 -16.43
C ASN A 286 -3.80 2.36 -17.21
N GLY A 287 -4.70 3.36 -17.23
CA GLY A 287 -4.48 4.65 -17.87
C GLY A 287 -3.30 5.45 -17.32
N LEU A 288 -2.78 5.11 -16.12
CA LEU A 288 -1.63 5.78 -15.53
C LEU A 288 -0.30 5.46 -16.24
N VAL A 289 -0.18 4.25 -16.79
CA VAL A 289 1.04 3.76 -17.47
C VAL A 289 0.94 3.79 -18.98
N GLN A 290 -0.23 4.14 -19.53
CA GLN A 290 -0.45 4.16 -20.97
C GLN A 290 -0.10 5.51 -21.58
N THR A 291 0.67 5.49 -22.66
CA THR A 291 0.88 6.66 -23.51
C THR A 291 -0.40 6.96 -24.31
N ARG A 292 -0.92 8.19 -24.23
CA ARG A 292 -2.11 8.64 -24.99
C ARG A 292 -1.77 9.87 -25.81
N ASP A 293 -2.15 9.85 -27.06
CA ASP A 293 -1.97 11.00 -28.00
C ASP A 293 -0.52 11.54 -28.05
N GLY A 294 0.48 10.65 -27.95
CA GLY A 294 1.89 11.03 -27.92
C GLY A 294 2.35 11.74 -26.65
N ARG A 295 1.52 11.79 -25.61
CA ARG A 295 1.88 12.33 -24.29
C ARG A 295 2.46 11.23 -23.40
N PRO A 296 3.48 11.55 -22.57
CA PRO A 296 4.02 10.59 -21.63
C PRO A 296 2.94 10.09 -20.65
N PRO A 297 3.10 8.89 -20.10
CA PRO A 297 2.18 8.32 -19.11
C PRO A 297 1.98 9.26 -17.94
N PRO A 298 0.78 9.37 -17.37
CA PRO A 298 0.51 10.22 -16.20
C PRO A 298 1.39 9.90 -14.98
N ILE A 299 1.81 8.64 -14.82
CA ILE A 299 2.68 8.20 -13.71
C ILE A 299 4.04 8.90 -13.72
N ASP A 300 4.59 9.28 -14.88
CA ASP A 300 5.88 9.94 -14.99
C ASP A 300 5.92 11.27 -14.23
N ARG A 301 4.80 11.98 -14.20
CA ARG A 301 4.66 13.22 -13.43
C ARG A 301 4.75 12.96 -11.93
N LEU A 302 4.12 11.90 -11.45
CA LEU A 302 4.20 11.49 -10.04
C LEU A 302 5.63 11.09 -9.67
N ILE A 303 6.30 10.29 -10.50
CA ILE A 303 7.69 9.89 -10.30
C ILE A 303 8.60 11.12 -10.24
N SER A 304 8.39 12.11 -11.12
CA SER A 304 9.15 13.37 -11.09
C SER A 304 8.94 14.14 -9.79
N GLN A 305 7.72 14.17 -9.24
CA GLN A 305 7.44 14.82 -7.95
C GLN A 305 8.05 14.05 -6.77
N LEU A 306 8.10 12.71 -6.85
CA LEU A 306 8.80 11.88 -5.86
C LEU A 306 10.30 12.12 -5.90
N SER A 307 10.88 12.33 -7.09
CA SER A 307 12.29 12.71 -7.24
C SER A 307 12.59 14.10 -6.64
N GLU A 308 11.68 15.07 -6.81
CA GLU A 308 11.78 16.37 -6.17
C GLU A 308 11.74 16.24 -4.63
N LEU A 309 10.81 15.44 -4.11
CA LEU A 309 10.70 15.16 -2.67
C LEU A 309 11.96 14.47 -2.13
N TYR A 310 12.48 13.47 -2.86
CA TYR A 310 13.75 12.81 -2.54
C TYR A 310 14.88 13.82 -2.36
N GLY A 311 15.08 14.71 -3.36
CA GLY A 311 16.15 15.72 -3.32
C GLY A 311 16.03 16.65 -2.11
N GLN A 312 14.81 17.04 -1.73
CA GLN A 312 14.57 17.89 -0.58
C GLN A 312 14.85 17.18 0.76
N LEU A 313 14.40 15.92 0.90
CA LEU A 313 14.66 15.14 2.11
C LEU A 313 16.14 14.75 2.23
N ALA A 314 16.84 14.48 1.13
CA ALA A 314 18.27 14.21 1.12
C ALA A 314 19.08 15.39 1.67
N VAL A 315 18.74 16.63 1.28
CA VAL A 315 19.36 17.84 1.84
C VAL A 315 19.14 17.94 3.36
N ILE A 316 17.97 17.58 3.84
CA ILE A 316 17.67 17.56 5.28
C ILE A 316 18.48 16.45 5.98
N ALA A 317 18.56 15.27 5.38
CA ALA A 317 19.30 14.13 5.93
C ALA A 317 20.81 14.40 6.06
N GLU A 318 21.39 15.12 5.10
CA GLU A 318 22.81 15.49 5.11
C GLU A 318 23.14 16.62 6.10
N GLY A 319 22.14 17.23 6.73
CA GLY A 319 22.34 18.29 7.72
C GLY A 319 22.84 19.61 7.13
N TYR A 320 22.77 19.81 5.83
CA TYR A 320 23.15 21.06 5.17
C TYR A 320 22.04 22.12 5.34
N GLY A 321 22.25 23.03 6.30
CA GLY A 321 21.42 24.22 6.43
C GLY A 321 21.34 24.70 7.87
N ARG A 322 21.60 26.01 8.08
CA ARG A 322 21.47 26.70 9.37
C ARG A 322 20.04 26.74 9.92
N THR A 323 19.07 26.42 9.07
CA THR A 323 17.64 26.29 9.42
C THR A 323 17.12 25.00 8.82
N ALA A 324 16.44 24.17 9.61
CA ALA A 324 15.82 22.96 9.08
C ALA A 324 14.85 23.33 7.94
N PRO A 325 15.10 22.91 6.68
CA PRO A 325 14.36 23.43 5.51
C PRO A 325 12.85 23.13 5.57
N GLY A 326 12.44 22.17 6.38
CA GLY A 326 11.03 21.81 6.57
C GLY A 326 10.25 22.73 7.52
N MET A 327 10.93 23.70 8.15
CA MET A 327 10.35 24.53 9.19
C MET A 327 10.43 26.05 8.90
N SER A 328 10.85 26.45 7.70
CA SER A 328 10.92 27.85 7.31
C SER A 328 9.54 28.46 7.04
N ARG A 329 9.34 29.73 7.46
CA ARG A 329 8.11 30.52 7.24
C ARG A 329 7.73 30.65 5.76
N ASP A 330 8.70 30.70 4.85
CA ASP A 330 8.48 30.79 3.40
C ASP A 330 8.11 29.44 2.76
N GLY A 331 7.73 28.47 3.58
CA GLY A 331 7.25 27.15 3.13
C GLY A 331 8.26 26.51 2.20
N GLY A 332 9.53 26.45 2.60
CA GLY A 332 10.61 25.96 1.74
C GLY A 332 10.14 24.84 0.81
N GLY A 333 10.79 24.61 -0.28
CA GLY A 333 10.37 23.72 -1.37
C GLY A 333 9.63 22.44 -0.93
N LEU A 334 9.96 21.88 0.25
CA LEU A 334 9.34 20.69 0.82
C LEU A 334 7.83 20.83 1.05
N GLN A 335 7.37 21.94 1.69
CA GLN A 335 5.93 22.14 1.96
C GLN A 335 5.14 22.26 0.64
N VAL A 336 5.71 22.98 -0.33
CA VAL A 336 5.10 23.14 -1.66
C VAL A 336 5.06 21.79 -2.39
N THR A 337 6.12 20.99 -2.32
CA THR A 337 6.17 19.67 -2.95
C THR A 337 5.19 18.69 -2.29
N LEU A 338 5.10 18.67 -0.96
CA LEU A 338 4.12 17.87 -0.23
C LEU A 338 2.68 18.26 -0.59
N GLN A 339 2.39 19.56 -0.70
CA GLN A 339 1.07 20.05 -1.11
C GLN A 339 0.73 19.67 -2.56
N ARG A 340 1.70 19.73 -3.47
CA ARG A 340 1.54 19.28 -4.86
C ARG A 340 1.27 17.77 -4.91
N LEU A 341 2.08 16.98 -4.21
CA LEU A 341 1.88 15.53 -4.11
C LEU A 341 0.51 15.18 -3.54
N HIS A 342 0.07 15.85 -2.48
CA HIS A 342 -1.24 15.63 -1.91
C HIS A 342 -2.35 15.95 -2.93
N THR A 343 -2.24 17.08 -3.64
CA THR A 343 -3.24 17.52 -4.64
C THR A 343 -3.28 16.60 -5.85
N GLU A 344 -2.12 16.22 -6.40
CA GLU A 344 -2.04 15.29 -7.54
C GLU A 344 -2.41 13.87 -7.13
N GLY A 345 -1.97 13.42 -5.95
CA GLY A 345 -2.33 12.12 -5.40
C GLY A 345 -3.84 11.95 -5.20
N ALA A 346 -4.53 13.00 -4.75
CA ALA A 346 -5.98 12.98 -4.55
C ALA A 346 -6.78 12.73 -5.85
N ARG A 347 -6.19 13.00 -7.00
CA ARG A 347 -6.81 12.79 -8.33
C ARG A 347 -6.56 11.40 -8.90
N GLN A 348 -5.66 10.63 -8.27
CA GLN A 348 -5.30 9.32 -8.75
C GLN A 348 -6.35 8.27 -8.36
N PRO A 349 -6.49 7.19 -9.13
CA PRO A 349 -7.30 6.05 -8.72
C PRO A 349 -6.65 5.31 -7.55
N GLU A 350 -7.48 4.60 -6.76
CA GLU A 350 -6.96 3.65 -5.78
C GLU A 350 -6.26 2.47 -6.51
N PRO A 351 -5.17 1.92 -5.96
CA PRO A 351 -4.56 2.22 -4.65
C PRO A 351 -3.53 3.36 -4.68
N VAL A 352 -3.18 3.90 -5.85
CA VAL A 352 -2.12 4.91 -6.01
C VAL A 352 -2.41 6.16 -5.19
N LYS A 353 -3.67 6.59 -5.13
CA LYS A 353 -4.09 7.69 -4.27
C LYS A 353 -3.70 7.45 -2.82
N GLY A 354 -4.05 6.29 -2.27
CA GLY A 354 -3.72 5.93 -0.88
C GLY A 354 -2.21 5.88 -0.64
N TRP A 355 -1.44 5.33 -1.58
CA TRP A 355 0.02 5.26 -1.48
C TRP A 355 0.66 6.65 -1.43
N ILE A 356 0.26 7.55 -2.33
CA ILE A 356 0.82 8.91 -2.40
C ILE A 356 0.44 9.73 -1.16
N GLN A 357 -0.80 9.61 -0.67
CA GLN A 357 -1.23 10.28 0.55
C GLN A 357 -0.46 9.80 1.78
N GLN A 358 -0.31 8.49 1.92
CA GLN A 358 0.49 7.89 3.00
C GLN A 358 1.95 8.33 2.94
N LEU A 359 2.54 8.35 1.75
CA LEU A 359 3.92 8.75 1.52
C LEU A 359 4.13 10.23 1.89
N ALA A 360 3.26 11.13 1.41
CA ALA A 360 3.34 12.55 1.73
C ALA A 360 3.19 12.79 3.25
N TYR A 361 2.26 12.09 3.90
CA TYR A 361 2.10 12.16 5.36
C TYR A 361 3.36 11.66 6.09
N ASN A 362 3.89 10.51 5.73
CA ASN A 362 5.09 9.95 6.34
C ASN A 362 6.32 10.84 6.13
N ALA A 363 6.50 11.41 4.94
CA ALA A 363 7.57 12.34 4.64
C ALA A 363 7.50 13.61 5.50
N LYS A 364 6.29 14.16 5.68
CA LYS A 364 6.05 15.29 6.59
C LYS A 364 6.44 14.93 8.03
N MET A 365 6.02 13.77 8.53
CA MET A 365 6.28 13.36 9.91
C MET A 365 7.76 13.15 10.20
N VAL A 366 8.50 12.49 9.30
CA VAL A 366 9.96 12.29 9.50
C VAL A 366 10.75 13.59 9.37
N SER A 367 10.31 14.51 8.50
CA SER A 367 10.92 15.83 8.39
C SER A 367 10.80 16.64 9.69
N ILE A 368 9.60 16.67 10.29
CA ILE A 368 9.36 17.30 11.59
C ILE A 368 10.18 16.61 12.68
N GLY A 369 10.23 15.29 12.69
CA GLY A 369 11.02 14.51 13.63
C GLY A 369 12.51 14.80 13.54
N SER A 370 13.06 14.88 12.33
CA SER A 370 14.44 15.23 12.06
C SER A 370 14.77 16.65 12.52
N ALA A 371 13.92 17.64 12.21
CA ALA A 371 14.08 19.01 12.65
C ALA A 371 14.08 19.12 14.19
N ARG A 372 13.17 18.40 14.87
CA ARG A 372 13.13 18.34 16.33
C ARG A 372 14.39 17.73 16.92
N ALA A 373 14.89 16.62 16.33
CA ALA A 373 16.13 15.99 16.76
C ALA A 373 17.34 16.93 16.61
N GLN A 374 17.40 17.65 15.51
CA GLN A 374 18.44 18.65 15.25
C GLN A 374 18.40 19.81 16.25
N LEU A 375 17.22 20.38 16.52
CA LEU A 375 17.04 21.43 17.54
C LEU A 375 17.47 20.93 18.92
N ASN A 376 17.09 19.72 19.28
CA ASN A 376 17.48 19.12 20.56
C ASN A 376 19.00 18.86 20.65
N ALA A 377 19.63 18.47 19.54
CA ALA A 377 21.08 18.30 19.49
C ALA A 377 21.81 19.64 19.69
N VAL A 378 21.39 20.71 19.03
CA VAL A 378 21.95 22.06 19.21
C VAL A 378 21.71 22.56 20.63
N TRP A 379 20.50 22.40 21.16
CA TRP A 379 20.20 22.71 22.56
C TRP A 379 21.16 22.03 23.53
N THR A 380 21.32 20.71 23.37
CA THR A 380 22.10 19.88 24.30
C THR A 380 23.59 20.16 24.18
N SER A 381 24.10 20.42 22.98
CA SER A 381 25.52 20.64 22.75
C SER A 381 25.97 22.08 23.01
N THR A 382 25.10 23.06 22.84
CA THR A 382 25.47 24.47 22.88
C THR A 382 24.80 25.23 24.04
N LEU A 383 23.47 25.23 24.08
CA LEU A 383 22.75 26.12 25.00
C LEU A 383 22.71 25.58 26.45
N ARG A 384 22.47 24.27 26.58
CA ARG A 384 22.40 23.63 27.90
C ARG A 384 23.70 23.74 28.71
N PRO A 385 24.90 23.44 28.19
CA PRO A 385 26.14 23.59 28.93
C PRO A 385 26.39 25.04 29.32
N ALA A 386 26.08 25.97 28.44
CA ALA A 386 26.22 27.38 28.74
C ALA A 386 25.26 27.86 29.84
N CYS A 387 24.02 27.40 29.81
CA CYS A 387 23.06 27.67 30.86
C CYS A 387 23.49 27.07 32.20
N GLU A 388 23.98 25.83 32.19
CA GLU A 388 24.51 25.17 33.40
C GLU A 388 25.71 25.90 33.99
N GLN A 389 26.64 26.39 33.15
CA GLN A 389 27.81 27.09 33.57
C GLN A 389 27.51 28.50 34.08
N ALA A 390 26.65 29.25 33.37
CA ALA A 390 26.40 30.67 33.65
C ALA A 390 25.35 30.90 34.74
N LEU A 391 24.32 30.06 34.80
CA LEU A 391 23.08 30.35 35.55
C LEU A 391 22.71 29.35 36.65
N ASN A 392 23.19 28.12 36.56
CA ASN A 392 22.74 27.05 37.46
C ASN A 392 23.23 27.33 38.91
N ASN A 393 22.28 27.23 39.86
CA ASN A 393 22.51 27.50 41.28
C ASN A 393 23.02 28.91 41.62
N ARG A 394 22.79 29.90 40.73
CA ARG A 394 23.21 31.28 40.92
C ARG A 394 22.04 32.24 41.14
N TYR A 395 22.19 33.13 42.15
CA TYR A 395 21.28 34.24 42.39
C TYR A 395 21.43 35.30 41.28
N PRO A 396 20.42 36.02 40.81
CA PRO A 396 19.02 35.99 41.25
C PRO A 396 18.15 34.95 40.57
N LEU A 397 18.66 34.16 39.64
CA LEU A 397 17.87 33.21 38.87
C LEU A 397 17.45 31.99 39.72
N VAL A 398 18.26 31.62 40.66
CA VAL A 398 17.94 30.65 41.72
C VAL A 398 17.93 31.35 43.07
N ARG A 399 16.77 31.42 43.74
CA ARG A 399 16.57 32.21 44.98
C ARG A 399 17.55 31.91 46.08
N ASP A 400 17.86 30.62 46.24
CA ASP A 400 18.75 30.10 47.26
C ASP A 400 20.15 29.76 46.71
N GLY A 401 20.53 30.38 45.59
CA GLY A 401 21.83 30.20 44.94
C GLY A 401 22.97 30.74 45.81
N HIS A 402 24.03 29.91 45.97
CA HIS A 402 25.21 30.30 46.79
C HIS A 402 26.21 31.19 46.06
N LEU A 403 26.08 31.30 44.73
CA LEU A 403 26.90 32.14 43.88
C LEU A 403 25.99 33.13 43.13
N GLU A 404 26.57 34.26 42.72
CA GLU A 404 25.84 35.23 41.90
C GLU A 404 26.16 35.03 40.40
N VAL A 405 25.22 35.39 39.54
CA VAL A 405 25.47 35.46 38.10
C VAL A 405 26.33 36.69 37.85
N THR A 406 27.48 36.51 37.22
CA THR A 406 28.33 37.63 36.85
C THR A 406 27.70 38.41 35.68
N ILE A 407 27.99 39.72 35.56
CA ILE A 407 27.52 40.58 34.45
C ILE A 407 27.95 39.99 33.10
N ASP A 408 29.20 39.51 33.03
CA ASP A 408 29.75 38.88 31.84
C ASP A 408 29.03 37.59 31.44
N ASP A 409 28.73 36.73 32.41
CA ASP A 409 28.01 35.48 32.14
C ASP A 409 26.56 35.76 31.71
N PHE A 410 25.93 36.78 32.34
CA PHE A 410 24.58 37.21 31.97
C PHE A 410 24.57 37.78 30.56
N GLY A 411 25.50 38.66 30.21
CA GLY A 411 25.64 39.29 28.90
C GLY A 411 25.93 38.26 27.82
N ARG A 412 26.82 37.27 28.06
CA ARG A 412 27.10 36.17 27.12
C ARG A 412 25.93 35.29 26.85
N PHE A 413 25.08 35.05 27.86
CA PHE A 413 23.92 34.19 27.69
C PHE A 413 22.71 34.91 27.14
N PHE A 414 22.27 36.03 27.76
CA PHE A 414 21.06 36.76 27.43
C PHE A 414 21.30 37.97 26.46
N GLY A 415 22.50 38.46 26.36
CA GLY A 415 22.82 39.69 25.59
C GLY A 415 22.50 39.58 24.10
N PRO A 416 22.48 40.74 23.39
CA PRO A 416 22.42 40.73 21.94
C PRO A 416 23.57 39.93 21.36
N ASP A 417 23.30 39.11 20.38
CA ASP A 417 24.27 38.10 19.86
C ASP A 417 24.78 37.10 20.91
N GLY A 418 24.16 37.04 22.07
CA GLY A 418 24.41 36.04 23.10
C GLY A 418 23.94 34.62 22.64
N GLN A 419 24.24 33.65 23.48
CA GLN A 419 23.95 32.25 23.09
C GLN A 419 22.49 31.97 22.89
N LEU A 420 21.62 32.53 23.74
CA LEU A 420 20.18 32.39 23.61
C LEU A 420 19.62 33.12 22.39
N ASP A 421 20.11 34.33 22.17
CA ASP A 421 19.70 35.18 21.05
C ASP A 421 20.06 34.55 19.70
N ARG A 422 21.30 34.05 19.58
CA ARG A 422 21.72 33.29 18.40
C ARG A 422 20.91 32.05 18.18
N PHE A 423 20.67 31.25 19.23
CA PHE A 423 19.84 30.08 19.12
C PHE A 423 18.43 30.40 18.67
N PHE A 424 17.83 31.46 19.22
CA PHE A 424 16.49 31.90 18.82
C PHE A 424 16.49 32.37 17.36
N ASN A 425 17.36 33.30 16.98
CA ASN A 425 17.37 33.90 15.64
C ASN A 425 17.73 32.87 14.55
N GLU A 426 18.69 31.98 14.84
CA GLU A 426 19.14 30.99 13.85
C GLU A 426 18.18 29.79 13.69
N HIS A 427 17.46 29.41 14.76
CA HIS A 427 16.73 28.14 14.76
C HIS A 427 15.23 28.26 15.04
N LEU A 428 14.77 29.30 15.75
CA LEU A 428 13.38 29.39 16.21
C LEU A 428 12.58 30.53 15.61
N GLU A 429 13.18 31.68 15.33
CA GLU A 429 12.49 32.85 14.79
C GLU A 429 11.65 32.56 13.56
N PRO A 430 12.13 31.77 12.59
CA PRO A 430 11.34 31.44 11.40
C PRO A 430 10.11 30.60 11.69
N LEU A 431 10.01 30.00 12.89
CA LEU A 431 8.97 29.04 13.29
C LEU A 431 7.95 29.65 14.23
N VAL A 432 8.22 30.85 14.76
CA VAL A 432 7.46 31.42 15.87
C VAL A 432 6.78 32.72 15.45
N ASP A 433 5.50 32.82 15.66
CA ASP A 433 4.78 34.09 15.60
C ASP A 433 5.03 34.88 16.89
N THR A 434 5.90 35.88 16.80
CA THR A 434 6.24 36.79 17.88
C THR A 434 5.38 38.06 17.90
N SER A 435 4.44 38.23 16.96
CA SER A 435 3.59 39.42 16.83
C SER A 435 2.60 39.60 17.96
N GLN A 436 2.32 38.51 18.69
CA GLN A 436 1.33 38.48 19.79
C GLN A 436 2.02 38.54 21.17
N SER A 437 1.31 39.00 22.17
CA SER A 437 1.81 39.06 23.57
C SER A 437 2.20 37.68 24.12
N THR A 438 1.61 36.61 23.61
CA THR A 438 2.00 35.23 23.86
C THR A 438 2.47 34.61 22.57
N TRP A 439 3.74 34.22 22.53
CA TRP A 439 4.34 33.62 21.35
C TRP A 439 3.69 32.29 21.02
N ARG A 440 3.49 32.03 19.73
CA ARG A 440 2.91 30.81 19.22
C ARG A 440 3.78 30.26 18.11
N TRP A 441 3.82 28.93 18.01
CA TRP A 441 4.35 28.30 16.82
C TRP A 441 3.46 28.65 15.63
N TYR A 442 4.04 28.97 14.48
CA TYR A 442 3.27 28.96 13.24
C TYR A 442 2.65 27.58 13.11
N ALA A 443 1.38 27.51 13.40
CA ALA A 443 0.66 26.26 13.41
C ALA A 443 0.43 25.79 11.97
N ASP A 444 0.82 24.57 11.70
CA ASP A 444 0.19 23.77 10.66
C ASP A 444 -1.09 23.20 11.28
N GLU A 445 -2.24 23.80 10.97
CA GLU A 445 -3.54 23.48 11.59
C GLU A 445 -3.92 21.99 11.44
N GLU A 446 -3.40 21.31 10.41
CA GLU A 446 -3.71 19.91 10.12
C GLU A 446 -2.87 18.88 10.91
N SER A 447 -1.68 19.23 11.40
CA SER A 447 -0.77 18.21 11.99
C SER A 447 -0.68 18.22 13.51
N GLY A 448 -1.14 19.27 14.22
CA GLY A 448 -1.08 19.35 15.68
C GLY A 448 0.35 19.24 16.28
N SER A 449 1.37 19.24 15.47
CA SER A 449 2.74 18.86 15.78
C SER A 449 3.67 20.09 15.76
N ALA A 450 3.69 20.84 16.88
CA ALA A 450 4.74 21.85 17.09
C ALA A 450 6.13 21.18 17.21
N ALA A 451 7.17 21.83 16.69
CA ALA A 451 8.56 21.36 16.75
C ALA A 451 9.04 21.14 18.20
N LEU A 452 8.62 22.01 19.10
CA LEU A 452 8.86 21.92 20.54
C LEU A 452 7.53 22.12 21.30
N SER A 453 7.50 21.80 22.60
CA SER A 453 6.32 22.01 23.43
C SER A 453 6.01 23.49 23.60
N SER A 454 4.74 23.84 23.78
CA SER A 454 4.31 25.22 24.09
C SER A 454 4.96 25.73 25.36
N SER A 455 5.27 24.87 26.33
CA SER A 455 5.97 25.23 27.55
C SER A 455 7.43 25.62 27.28
N ALA A 456 8.12 24.94 26.34
CA ALA A 456 9.48 25.32 25.93
C ALA A 456 9.48 26.71 25.30
N LEU A 457 8.51 26.99 24.41
CA LEU A 457 8.38 28.30 23.79
C LEU A 457 8.14 29.41 24.83
N GLN A 458 7.28 29.16 25.82
CA GLN A 458 7.05 30.10 26.92
C GLN A 458 8.32 30.36 27.74
N GLN A 459 9.14 29.36 27.99
CA GLN A 459 10.44 29.56 28.70
C GLN A 459 11.38 30.45 27.88
N ILE A 460 11.46 30.23 26.57
CA ILE A 460 12.26 31.09 25.68
C ILE A 460 11.71 32.51 25.67
N GLN A 461 10.40 32.71 25.58
CA GLN A 461 9.77 34.02 25.66
C GLN A 461 10.10 34.75 26.99
N ARG A 462 10.08 34.02 28.11
CA ARG A 462 10.50 34.57 29.42
C ARG A 462 11.96 34.97 29.45
N ALA A 463 12.83 34.17 28.83
CA ALA A 463 14.25 34.48 28.75
C ALA A 463 14.51 35.75 27.90
N VAL A 464 13.76 35.94 26.81
CA VAL A 464 13.80 37.19 26.01
C VAL A 464 13.27 38.37 26.84
N ALA A 465 12.20 38.20 27.61
CA ALA A 465 11.69 39.23 28.50
C ALA A 465 12.72 39.62 29.61
N ILE A 466 13.48 38.66 30.12
CA ILE A 466 14.60 38.93 31.02
C ILE A 466 15.66 39.77 30.32
N ARG A 467 16.06 39.38 29.10
CA ARG A 467 16.99 40.17 28.28
C ARG A 467 16.53 41.63 28.15
N ASP A 468 15.33 41.81 27.68
CA ASP A 468 14.76 43.14 27.38
C ASP A 468 14.60 44.03 28.64
N ALA A 469 14.44 43.41 29.82
CA ALA A 469 14.39 44.12 31.08
C ALA A 469 15.75 44.61 31.58
N PHE A 470 16.82 43.87 31.28
CA PHE A 470 18.17 44.17 31.79
C PHE A 470 19.09 44.83 30.77
N ILE A 471 18.82 44.70 29.46
CA ILE A 471 19.62 45.24 28.38
C ILE A 471 18.77 46.26 27.62
N GLN A 472 18.91 47.51 27.99
CA GLN A 472 18.20 48.63 27.38
C GLN A 472 19.08 49.34 26.32
N ASP A 473 18.43 50.01 25.37
CA ASP A 473 19.06 50.89 24.38
C ASP A 473 20.09 50.22 23.43
N GLY A 474 20.01 48.93 23.16
CA GLY A 474 20.91 48.26 22.23
C GLY A 474 22.34 48.09 22.75
N GLY A 475 22.55 48.28 24.04
CA GLY A 475 23.83 47.99 24.72
C GLY A 475 24.14 46.50 24.76
N LYS A 476 25.42 46.16 24.91
CA LYS A 476 25.86 44.75 25.08
C LYS A 476 25.86 44.31 26.55
N ASP A 477 25.98 45.27 27.45
CA ASP A 477 26.12 45.04 28.88
C ASP A 477 24.80 45.31 29.59
N PRO A 478 24.43 44.51 30.62
CA PRO A 478 23.26 44.75 31.43
C PRO A 478 23.32 46.11 32.11
N SER A 479 22.30 46.90 32.01
CA SER A 479 22.18 48.22 32.63
C SER A 479 20.80 48.33 33.28
N ILE A 480 20.80 48.51 34.61
CA ILE A 480 19.57 48.67 35.36
C ILE A 480 19.49 50.11 35.86
N HIS A 481 18.46 50.81 35.40
CA HIS A 481 18.14 52.13 35.91
C HIS A 481 16.98 51.99 36.91
N TYR A 482 17.21 52.41 38.15
CA TYR A 482 16.14 52.44 39.13
C TYR A 482 16.13 53.79 39.84
N ALA A 483 14.97 54.26 40.23
CA ALA A 483 14.79 55.46 41.01
C ALA A 483 14.27 55.08 42.39
N LEU A 484 14.99 55.49 43.40
CA LEU A 484 14.51 55.36 44.79
C LEU A 484 13.68 56.57 45.15
N LYS A 485 12.42 56.34 45.42
CA LYS A 485 11.52 57.42 45.91
C LYS A 485 11.22 57.18 47.37
N PRO A 486 11.70 58.03 48.25
CA PRO A 486 11.36 57.87 49.69
C PRO A 486 9.87 58.04 49.89
N VAL A 487 9.26 57.06 50.55
CA VAL A 487 7.85 57.08 50.89
C VAL A 487 7.64 57.83 52.22
N TYR A 488 8.59 57.75 53.09
CA TYR A 488 8.63 58.46 54.36
C TYR A 488 10.06 58.73 54.78
N LEU A 489 10.34 59.96 55.28
CA LEU A 489 11.59 60.34 55.94
C LEU A 489 11.20 60.97 57.27
N ASP A 490 11.84 60.53 58.33
CA ASP A 490 11.68 61.16 59.60
C ASP A 490 12.16 62.64 59.56
N ALA A 491 11.49 63.52 60.27
CA ALA A 491 11.80 64.98 60.24
C ALA A 491 13.24 65.33 60.71
N GLU A 492 13.90 64.42 61.41
CA GLU A 492 15.27 64.59 61.89
C GLU A 492 16.32 64.07 60.90
N VAL A 493 15.90 63.37 59.80
CA VAL A 493 16.82 62.84 58.79
C VAL A 493 17.16 63.91 57.77
N LEU A 494 18.36 64.46 57.91
CA LEU A 494 18.85 65.52 57.02
C LEU A 494 19.48 64.98 55.74
N ARG A 495 19.91 63.68 55.68
CA ARG A 495 20.58 63.08 54.54
C ARG A 495 20.36 61.57 54.47
N PHE A 496 19.94 61.08 53.33
CA PHE A 496 19.91 59.66 52.99
C PHE A 496 21.10 59.39 52.03
N LEU A 497 21.86 58.31 52.30
CA LEU A 497 22.97 57.91 51.45
C LEU A 497 22.83 56.43 51.18
N LEU A 498 22.78 56.08 49.91
CA LEU A 498 22.86 54.69 49.48
C LEU A 498 24.17 54.50 48.75
N ASP A 499 24.94 53.53 49.19
CA ASP A 499 26.21 53.12 48.56
C ASP A 499 25.99 51.79 47.90
N LEU A 500 26.17 51.70 46.59
CA LEU A 500 26.04 50.51 45.81
C LEU A 500 27.39 50.29 45.10
N GLU A 501 28.13 49.28 45.56
CA GLU A 501 29.42 48.89 45.01
C GLU A 501 30.44 50.07 44.93
N GLY A 502 30.43 50.94 45.91
CA GLY A 502 31.34 52.10 45.97
C GLY A 502 30.91 53.31 45.15
N GLN A 503 29.77 53.25 44.47
CA GLN A 503 29.12 54.40 43.85
C GLN A 503 28.10 55.02 44.78
N ARG A 504 28.20 56.34 45.09
CA ARG A 504 27.35 57.05 46.06
C ARG A 504 26.34 57.93 45.35
#